data_681dc7a344eb38cf7f3bdfec149a1e26
#
_entry.id   681dc7a344eb38cf7f3bdfec149a1e26
#
_cell.length_a   1.000
_cell.length_b   1.000
_cell.length_c   1.000
_cell.angle_alpha   90.00
_cell.angle_beta   90.00
_cell.angle_gamma   90.00
#
_symmetry.space_group_name_H-M   'P 1'
#
loop_
_entity.id
_entity.type
_entity.pdbx_description
1 polymer ?
#
loop_
_entity_poly.entity_id
_entity_poly.type
_entity_poly.pdbx_seq_one_letter_code
_entity_poly.pdbx_strand_id
1 'polypeptide(L)'
;NEVFVETYIKGVIHAEAGHHKSLDFFKVQALSARTYALRNIGRHGNHGYDLCDNTHCQAYKGEYLNNPLIDQAVAETSGEVIVFEDNQLIEAVFSANCGGFTANSEDVWIANVNYLRAMPDYNFCEGFDNHAWHITIPKLDFLAKLGRYLNVEAASFDIIPDISGRVKRVVVNGESKYVISGEELRRLFKLKSSKFHVFDSQSLLFIEGSGFGHGVGMCQDGAYYLSETGMDYHRILKHYYQGVDILSLDKVKGLW
;
A
#
# COMPACT_ATOMS: atom_id res chain seq x y z
N ASN A 1 9.31 -17.81 14.69
CA ASN A 1 10.14 -18.51 13.70
C ASN A 1 11.33 -17.64 13.37
N GLU A 2 12.54 -18.19 13.40
CA GLU A 2 13.74 -17.60 12.82
C GLU A 2 13.91 -18.18 11.44
N VAL A 3 14.00 -17.32 10.41
CA VAL A 3 14.14 -17.73 9.02
C VAL A 3 15.21 -16.90 8.31
N PHE A 4 15.91 -17.47 7.36
CA PHE A 4 16.83 -16.71 6.50
C PHE A 4 16.04 -15.70 5.65
N VAL A 5 16.62 -14.52 5.42
CA VAL A 5 15.96 -13.41 4.71
C VAL A 5 15.39 -13.88 3.36
N GLU A 6 16.16 -14.56 2.53
CA GLU A 6 15.70 -15.01 1.21
C GLU A 6 14.54 -16.04 1.30
N THR A 7 14.52 -16.88 2.32
CA THR A 7 13.40 -17.79 2.60
C THR A 7 12.15 -17.01 3.03
N TYR A 8 12.33 -15.99 3.88
CA TYR A 8 11.25 -15.09 4.27
C TYR A 8 10.66 -14.37 3.06
N ILE A 9 11.51 -13.82 2.18
CA ILE A 9 11.07 -13.10 0.98
C ILE A 9 10.23 -13.99 0.06
N LYS A 10 10.61 -15.26 -0.16
CA LYS A 10 9.81 -16.22 -0.93
C LYS A 10 8.40 -16.39 -0.34
N GLY A 11 8.30 -16.52 0.98
CA GLY A 11 7.02 -16.63 1.68
C GLY A 11 6.16 -15.37 1.59
N VAL A 12 6.78 -14.19 1.65
CA VAL A 12 6.09 -12.90 1.45
C VAL A 12 5.56 -12.80 0.03
N ILE A 13 6.39 -13.03 -1.00
CA ILE A 13 5.96 -12.98 -2.40
C ILE A 13 4.82 -13.95 -2.65
N HIS A 14 4.92 -15.18 -2.12
CA HIS A 14 3.87 -16.17 -2.25
C HIS A 14 2.54 -15.70 -1.63
N ALA A 15 2.60 -15.09 -0.45
CA ALA A 15 1.42 -14.61 0.27
C ALA A 15 0.78 -13.37 -0.38
N GLU A 16 1.59 -12.44 -0.90
CA GLU A 16 1.14 -11.16 -1.46
C GLU A 16 0.78 -11.27 -2.96
N ALA A 17 1.52 -12.07 -3.73
CA ALA A 17 1.53 -12.01 -5.20
C ALA A 17 1.61 -13.37 -5.89
N GLY A 18 1.56 -14.49 -5.18
CA GLY A 18 1.85 -15.82 -5.70
C GLY A 18 0.93 -16.35 -6.81
N HIS A 19 -0.17 -15.66 -7.09
CA HIS A 19 -1.09 -15.99 -8.18
C HIS A 19 -0.65 -15.43 -9.56
N HIS A 20 0.29 -14.50 -9.60
CA HIS A 20 0.86 -13.94 -10.83
C HIS A 20 1.90 -14.86 -11.48
N LYS A 21 2.30 -14.55 -12.72
CA LYS A 21 3.20 -15.42 -13.52
C LYS A 21 4.32 -14.65 -14.23
N SER A 22 4.64 -13.42 -13.82
CA SER A 22 5.71 -12.62 -14.41
C SER A 22 6.98 -12.68 -13.57
N LEU A 23 8.11 -13.02 -14.19
CA LEU A 23 9.42 -13.05 -13.52
C LEU A 23 9.84 -11.65 -13.05
N ASP A 24 9.71 -10.63 -13.91
CA ASP A 24 10.08 -9.25 -13.55
C ASP A 24 9.19 -8.71 -12.43
N PHE A 25 7.90 -9.05 -12.41
CA PHE A 25 7.03 -8.69 -11.30
C PHE A 25 7.47 -9.34 -9.98
N PHE A 26 7.86 -10.63 -10.01
CA PHE A 26 8.39 -11.28 -8.81
C PHE A 26 9.73 -10.69 -8.37
N LYS A 27 10.59 -10.23 -9.29
CA LYS A 27 11.79 -9.46 -8.94
C LYS A 27 11.46 -8.13 -8.27
N VAL A 28 10.48 -7.40 -8.79
CA VAL A 28 9.95 -6.18 -8.14
C VAL A 28 9.49 -6.47 -6.71
N GLN A 29 8.72 -7.53 -6.53
CA GLN A 29 8.24 -7.95 -5.20
C GLN A 29 9.39 -8.38 -4.29
N ALA A 30 10.40 -9.08 -4.81
CA ALA A 30 11.56 -9.52 -4.05
C ALA A 30 12.36 -8.34 -3.49
N LEU A 31 12.67 -7.34 -4.34
CA LEU A 31 13.39 -6.13 -3.88
C LEU A 31 12.57 -5.33 -2.89
N SER A 32 11.28 -5.13 -3.17
CA SER A 32 10.40 -4.37 -2.27
C SER A 32 10.29 -5.05 -0.90
N ALA A 33 10.02 -6.35 -0.88
CA ALA A 33 9.88 -7.11 0.37
C ALA A 33 11.21 -7.18 1.15
N ARG A 34 12.33 -7.40 0.48
CA ARG A 34 13.66 -7.44 1.09
C ARG A 34 14.03 -6.09 1.69
N THR A 35 13.86 -5.01 0.94
CA THR A 35 14.18 -3.66 1.38
C THR A 35 13.33 -3.28 2.60
N TYR A 36 12.02 -3.53 2.55
CA TYR A 36 11.12 -3.29 3.67
C TYR A 36 11.52 -4.10 4.91
N ALA A 37 11.78 -5.40 4.75
CA ALA A 37 12.15 -6.28 5.86
C ALA A 37 13.43 -5.81 6.56
N LEU A 38 14.49 -5.55 5.77
CA LEU A 38 15.78 -5.12 6.31
C LEU A 38 15.72 -3.74 6.99
N ARG A 39 14.95 -2.81 6.42
CA ARG A 39 14.73 -1.49 7.03
C ARG A 39 14.00 -1.56 8.37
N ASN A 40 13.09 -2.50 8.51
CA ASN A 40 12.19 -2.60 9.65
C ASN A 40 12.56 -3.72 10.64
N ILE A 41 13.78 -4.27 10.58
CA ILE A 41 14.31 -5.20 11.59
C ILE A 41 14.16 -4.55 12.98
N GLY A 42 13.67 -5.32 13.94
CA GLY A 42 13.47 -4.85 15.31
C GLY A 42 12.21 -4.01 15.55
N ARG A 43 11.35 -3.80 14.51
CA ARG A 43 10.11 -3.02 14.64
C ARG A 43 9.22 -3.48 15.80
N HIS A 44 9.22 -4.76 16.11
CA HIS A 44 8.51 -5.37 17.22
C HIS A 44 9.44 -5.97 18.29
N GLY A 45 10.67 -5.49 18.39
CA GLY A 45 11.70 -6.01 19.31
C GLY A 45 11.22 -6.09 20.76
N ASN A 46 10.40 -5.14 21.22
CA ASN A 46 9.80 -5.17 22.56
C ASN A 46 8.82 -6.35 22.75
N HIS A 47 8.39 -7.02 21.68
CA HIS A 47 7.52 -8.21 21.73
C HIS A 47 8.29 -9.50 21.41
N GLY A 48 9.61 -9.44 21.20
CA GLY A 48 10.48 -10.59 20.95
C GLY A 48 10.50 -11.10 19.52
N TYR A 49 10.09 -10.29 18.54
CA TYR A 49 10.19 -10.60 17.11
C TYR A 49 10.44 -9.31 16.29
N ASP A 50 10.93 -9.44 15.05
CA ASP A 50 11.27 -8.31 14.20
C ASP A 50 10.05 -7.76 13.46
N LEU A 51 9.31 -8.63 12.77
CA LEU A 51 8.16 -8.28 11.93
C LEU A 51 6.96 -9.17 12.25
N CYS A 52 5.75 -8.62 12.18
CA CYS A 52 4.52 -9.43 12.24
C CYS A 52 4.16 -10.01 10.87
N ASP A 53 3.31 -11.04 10.86
CA ASP A 53 2.96 -11.86 9.70
C ASP A 53 1.70 -11.39 8.93
N ASN A 54 1.24 -10.17 9.21
CA ASN A 54 0.04 -9.60 8.61
C ASN A 54 0.35 -8.26 7.90
N THR A 55 -0.67 -7.65 7.31
CA THR A 55 -0.56 -6.41 6.52
C THR A 55 -0.08 -5.18 7.30
N HIS A 56 0.12 -5.26 8.61
CA HIS A 56 0.77 -4.20 9.37
C HIS A 56 2.28 -4.12 9.06
N CYS A 57 2.93 -5.28 8.84
CA CYS A 57 4.29 -5.36 8.30
C CYS A 57 4.24 -5.87 6.86
N GLN A 58 4.21 -7.18 6.67
CA GLN A 58 4.09 -7.84 5.36
C GLN A 58 3.32 -9.15 5.56
N ALA A 59 2.41 -9.50 4.64
CA ALA A 59 1.72 -10.78 4.73
C ALA A 59 2.75 -11.92 4.60
N TYR A 60 2.76 -12.82 5.60
CA TYR A 60 3.63 -13.98 5.64
C TYR A 60 2.89 -15.15 6.29
N LYS A 61 2.68 -16.23 5.54
CA LYS A 61 1.88 -17.37 6.02
C LYS A 61 2.73 -18.51 6.58
N GLY A 62 4.06 -18.35 6.66
CA GLY A 62 4.97 -19.39 7.14
C GLY A 62 5.15 -20.58 6.18
N GLU A 63 4.34 -20.65 5.14
CA GLU A 63 4.39 -21.68 4.11
C GLU A 63 4.85 -21.08 2.78
N TYR A 64 5.72 -21.77 2.11
CA TYR A 64 6.11 -21.49 0.74
C TYR A 64 5.84 -22.73 -0.11
N LEU A 65 4.83 -22.65 -0.95
CA LEU A 65 4.58 -23.67 -1.97
C LEU A 65 5.51 -23.40 -3.14
N ASN A 66 6.39 -24.35 -3.45
CA ASN A 66 7.40 -24.23 -4.48
C ASN A 66 6.84 -23.61 -5.78
N ASN A 67 7.33 -22.42 -6.10
CA ASN A 67 7.03 -21.72 -7.33
C ASN A 67 8.37 -21.39 -8.03
N PRO A 68 8.72 -22.07 -9.13
CA PRO A 68 9.99 -21.89 -9.80
C PRO A 68 10.30 -20.45 -10.22
N LEU A 69 9.28 -19.66 -10.59
CA LEU A 69 9.46 -18.25 -10.95
C LEU A 69 9.81 -17.38 -9.74
N ILE A 70 9.20 -17.66 -8.57
CA ILE A 70 9.55 -16.95 -7.33
C ILE A 70 10.99 -17.34 -6.92
N ASP A 71 11.34 -18.63 -7.00
CA ASP A 71 12.70 -19.09 -6.69
C ASP A 71 13.73 -18.42 -7.58
N GLN A 72 13.45 -18.35 -8.87
CA GLN A 72 14.31 -17.70 -9.85
C GLN A 72 14.43 -16.19 -9.56
N ALA A 73 13.31 -15.50 -9.34
CA ALA A 73 13.29 -14.06 -9.06
C ALA A 73 14.13 -13.70 -7.83
N VAL A 74 13.96 -14.46 -6.74
CA VAL A 74 14.70 -14.24 -5.49
C VAL A 74 16.18 -14.55 -5.67
N ALA A 75 16.53 -15.60 -6.40
CA ALA A 75 17.93 -15.95 -6.68
C ALA A 75 18.63 -14.91 -7.57
N GLU A 76 17.98 -14.47 -8.65
CA GLU A 76 18.54 -13.49 -9.59
C GLU A 76 18.67 -12.07 -8.99
N THR A 77 17.89 -11.75 -7.96
CA THR A 77 17.95 -10.46 -7.25
C THR A 77 18.58 -10.56 -5.86
N SER A 78 19.27 -11.65 -5.58
CA SER A 78 19.85 -11.90 -4.25
C SER A 78 20.77 -10.75 -3.83
N GLY A 79 20.52 -10.20 -2.62
CA GLY A 79 21.29 -9.09 -2.08
C GLY A 79 20.99 -7.72 -2.68
N GLU A 80 20.12 -7.60 -3.68
CA GLU A 80 19.69 -6.29 -4.20
C GLU A 80 18.64 -5.64 -3.32
N VAL A 81 18.78 -4.34 -3.10
CA VAL A 81 17.88 -3.51 -2.28
C VAL A 81 17.65 -2.14 -2.91
N ILE A 82 16.56 -1.49 -2.53
CA ILE A 82 16.19 -0.16 -3.01
C ILE A 82 16.66 0.89 -2.00
N VAL A 83 17.39 1.89 -2.48
CA VAL A 83 17.96 2.95 -1.65
C VAL A 83 17.61 4.33 -2.16
N PHE A 84 17.66 5.30 -1.26
CA PHE A 84 17.50 6.72 -1.55
C PHE A 84 18.53 7.50 -0.73
N GLU A 85 18.98 8.63 -1.19
CA GLU A 85 19.97 9.51 -0.55
C GLU A 85 20.96 8.78 0.40
N ASP A 86 22.22 9.04 0.29
CA ASP A 86 23.28 8.42 1.11
C ASP A 86 23.24 6.88 1.22
N ASN A 87 22.65 6.18 0.23
CA ASN A 87 22.48 4.72 0.22
C ASN A 87 21.68 4.17 1.42
N GLN A 88 20.68 4.93 1.89
CA GLN A 88 19.76 4.47 2.94
C GLN A 88 18.65 3.62 2.34
N LEU A 89 18.28 2.51 3.00
CA LEU A 89 17.13 1.71 2.59
C LEU A 89 15.85 2.55 2.60
N ILE A 90 15.01 2.41 1.59
CA ILE A 90 13.71 3.07 1.52
C ILE A 90 12.64 2.34 2.34
N GLU A 91 11.57 3.04 2.68
CA GLU A 91 10.32 2.42 3.11
C GLU A 91 9.57 1.91 1.86
N ALA A 92 9.89 0.67 1.43
CA ALA A 92 9.41 0.09 0.16
C ALA A 92 7.97 -0.41 0.29
N VAL A 93 7.04 0.51 0.58
CA VAL A 93 5.61 0.20 0.74
C VAL A 93 4.89 0.07 -0.58
N PHE A 94 3.88 -0.80 -0.62
CA PHE A 94 3.04 -1.02 -1.79
C PHE A 94 1.59 -1.29 -1.38
N SER A 95 0.68 -1.20 -2.34
CA SER A 95 -0.74 -1.56 -2.18
C SER A 95 -1.23 -2.34 -3.39
N ALA A 96 -2.27 -3.14 -3.23
CA ALA A 96 -2.77 -4.00 -4.29
C ALA A 96 -3.14 -3.21 -5.56
N ASN A 97 -3.88 -2.10 -5.41
CA ASN A 97 -4.31 -1.28 -6.54
C ASN A 97 -4.41 0.19 -6.14
N CYS A 98 -3.77 1.11 -6.86
CA CYS A 98 -3.79 2.53 -6.55
C CYS A 98 -5.05 3.27 -7.04
N GLY A 99 -5.88 2.64 -7.86
CA GLY A 99 -7.05 3.26 -8.46
C GLY A 99 -6.71 4.31 -9.51
N GLY A 100 -5.59 4.14 -10.24
CA GLY A 100 -5.15 5.02 -11.33
C GLY A 100 -4.26 6.20 -10.90
N PHE A 101 -4.05 6.40 -9.58
CA PHE A 101 -3.16 7.46 -9.06
C PHE A 101 -2.62 7.07 -7.69
N THR A 102 -1.31 7.12 -7.49
CA THR A 102 -0.70 6.90 -6.17
C THR A 102 -0.89 8.12 -5.27
N ALA A 103 -0.64 7.98 -3.96
CA ALA A 103 -0.79 9.05 -2.98
C ALA A 103 0.55 9.56 -2.48
N ASN A 104 0.61 10.83 -2.09
CA ASN A 104 1.72 11.32 -1.26
C ASN A 104 1.69 10.67 0.11
N SER A 105 2.85 10.36 0.67
CA SER A 105 2.95 9.76 2.01
C SER A 105 2.30 10.63 3.11
N GLU A 106 2.46 11.95 3.07
CA GLU A 106 1.90 12.89 4.04
C GLU A 106 0.38 13.09 3.92
N ASP A 107 -0.24 12.67 2.82
CA ASP A 107 -1.69 12.73 2.64
C ASP A 107 -2.40 11.52 3.27
N VAL A 108 -1.67 10.42 3.43
CA VAL A 108 -2.16 9.15 4.03
C VAL A 108 -1.61 8.97 5.44
N TRP A 109 -0.33 9.30 5.63
CA TRP A 109 0.38 9.25 6.91
C TRP A 109 0.84 10.66 7.32
N ILE A 110 1.66 10.78 8.34
CA ILE A 110 2.12 12.10 8.83
C ILE A 110 3.41 12.55 8.13
N ALA A 111 4.30 11.60 7.82
CA ALA A 111 5.63 11.91 7.33
C ALA A 111 5.64 12.21 5.82
N ASN A 112 6.27 13.32 5.44
CA ASN A 112 6.60 13.60 4.05
C ASN A 112 7.87 12.84 3.67
N VAL A 113 7.74 11.92 2.71
CA VAL A 113 8.83 11.07 2.23
C VAL A 113 9.09 11.36 0.75
N ASN A 114 10.28 11.85 0.41
CA ASN A 114 10.61 12.38 -0.91
C ASN A 114 10.44 11.40 -2.07
N TYR A 115 10.63 10.11 -1.85
CA TYR A 115 10.48 9.06 -2.86
C TYR A 115 9.06 8.44 -2.89
N LEU A 116 8.16 8.81 -1.97
CA LEU A 116 6.76 8.32 -1.90
C LEU A 116 5.80 9.45 -2.32
N ARG A 117 5.80 9.77 -3.62
CA ARG A 117 5.05 10.87 -4.19
C ARG A 117 3.83 10.41 -4.98
N ALA A 118 2.80 11.24 -4.96
CA ALA A 118 1.62 11.05 -5.79
C ALA A 118 1.97 11.17 -7.26
N MET A 119 1.55 10.18 -8.06
CA MET A 119 1.78 10.16 -9.50
C MET A 119 0.66 9.41 -10.23
N PRO A 120 0.37 9.77 -11.50
CA PRO A 120 -0.57 9.03 -12.31
C PRO A 120 -0.04 7.63 -12.62
N ASP A 121 -0.90 6.62 -12.52
CA ASP A 121 -0.60 5.23 -12.89
C ASP A 121 -1.00 4.91 -14.34
N TYR A 122 -1.36 5.93 -15.11
CA TYR A 122 -1.71 5.85 -16.56
C TYR A 122 -2.67 4.69 -16.90
N ASN A 123 -3.58 4.34 -15.97
CA ASN A 123 -4.55 3.25 -16.09
C ASN A 123 -3.94 1.83 -16.11
N PHE A 124 -2.67 1.66 -15.74
CA PHE A 124 -2.02 0.34 -15.72
C PHE A 124 -2.73 -0.66 -14.80
N CYS A 125 -3.42 -0.18 -13.76
CA CYS A 125 -4.16 -1.02 -12.83
C CYS A 125 -5.69 -1.07 -13.10
N GLU A 126 -6.20 -0.50 -14.19
CA GLU A 126 -7.64 -0.36 -14.45
C GLU A 126 -8.32 -1.70 -14.74
N GLY A 127 -7.66 -2.62 -15.44
CA GLY A 127 -8.23 -3.91 -15.84
C GLY A 127 -8.33 -4.98 -14.74
N PHE A 128 -8.04 -4.64 -13.48
CA PHE A 128 -7.97 -5.61 -12.37
C PHE A 128 -9.18 -5.52 -11.44
N ASP A 129 -9.56 -6.62 -10.81
CA ASP A 129 -10.73 -6.75 -9.92
C ASP A 129 -10.72 -5.80 -8.72
N ASN A 130 -9.53 -5.36 -8.32
CA ASN A 130 -9.37 -4.43 -7.22
C ASN A 130 -9.51 -2.95 -7.63
N HIS A 131 -9.68 -2.66 -8.94
CA HIS A 131 -9.69 -1.29 -9.43
C HIS A 131 -10.95 -0.53 -9.03
N ALA A 132 -12.13 -1.11 -9.21
CA ALA A 132 -13.40 -0.46 -8.91
C ALA A 132 -14.19 -1.18 -7.82
N TRP A 133 -14.91 -0.42 -7.01
CA TRP A 133 -15.78 -0.95 -5.99
C TRP A 133 -16.90 0.05 -5.65
N HIS A 134 -18.01 -0.47 -5.16
CA HIS A 134 -19.11 0.35 -4.67
C HIS A 134 -19.76 -0.28 -3.44
N ILE A 135 -20.37 0.53 -2.60
CA ILE A 135 -21.22 0.12 -1.49
C ILE A 135 -22.40 1.10 -1.35
N THR A 136 -23.47 0.62 -0.78
CA THR A 136 -24.64 1.46 -0.42
C THR A 136 -24.88 1.32 1.08
N ILE A 137 -25.04 2.47 1.76
CA ILE A 137 -25.27 2.51 3.21
C ILE A 137 -26.42 3.43 3.50
N PRO A 138 -27.39 3.08 4.38
CA PRO A 138 -28.37 4.03 4.88
C PRO A 138 -27.69 5.23 5.53
N LYS A 139 -28.10 6.45 5.14
CA LYS A 139 -27.46 7.71 5.60
C LYS A 139 -27.46 7.83 7.13
N LEU A 140 -28.57 7.46 7.77
CA LEU A 140 -28.68 7.49 9.23
C LEU A 140 -27.69 6.52 9.90
N ASP A 141 -27.50 5.33 9.34
CA ASP A 141 -26.53 4.34 9.87
C ASP A 141 -25.10 4.84 9.74
N PHE A 142 -24.78 5.49 8.61
CA PHE A 142 -23.47 6.10 8.39
C PHE A 142 -23.19 7.19 9.41
N LEU A 143 -24.13 8.15 9.59
CA LEU A 143 -24.00 9.24 10.56
C LEU A 143 -23.95 8.70 12.00
N ALA A 144 -24.81 7.74 12.35
CA ALA A 144 -24.80 7.11 13.67
C ALA A 144 -23.48 6.39 13.97
N LYS A 145 -22.86 5.78 12.97
CA LYS A 145 -21.55 5.11 13.13
C LYS A 145 -20.43 6.13 13.32
N LEU A 146 -20.42 7.23 12.57
CA LEU A 146 -19.51 8.36 12.76
C LEU A 146 -19.68 8.97 14.15
N GLY A 147 -20.94 9.25 14.54
CA GLY A 147 -21.24 9.82 15.85
C GLY A 147 -20.76 8.95 17.01
N ARG A 148 -20.99 7.65 16.95
CA ARG A 148 -20.46 6.69 17.95
C ARG A 148 -18.94 6.69 18.00
N TYR A 149 -18.26 6.72 16.85
CA TYR A 149 -16.80 6.74 16.78
C TYR A 149 -16.23 8.02 17.43
N LEU A 150 -16.87 9.17 17.22
CA LEU A 150 -16.42 10.46 17.72
C LEU A 150 -17.03 10.81 19.10
N ASN A 151 -17.97 10.02 19.60
CA ASN A 151 -18.78 10.28 20.80
C ASN A 151 -19.55 11.62 20.71
N VAL A 152 -20.22 11.84 19.58
CA VAL A 152 -21.01 13.05 19.29
C VAL A 152 -22.29 12.70 18.51
N GLU A 153 -23.22 13.66 18.40
CA GLU A 153 -24.31 13.58 17.43
C GLU A 153 -23.84 14.14 16.08
N ALA A 154 -23.68 13.27 15.09
CA ALA A 154 -23.27 13.66 13.74
C ALA A 154 -24.49 13.99 12.89
N ALA A 155 -24.63 15.25 12.46
CA ALA A 155 -25.73 15.73 11.63
C ALA A 155 -25.45 15.65 10.13
N SER A 156 -24.19 15.92 9.73
CA SER A 156 -23.72 15.85 8.34
C SER A 156 -22.23 15.65 8.27
N PHE A 157 -21.68 15.48 7.07
CA PHE A 157 -20.24 15.41 6.84
C PHE A 157 -19.87 16.03 5.50
N ASP A 158 -18.62 16.51 5.41
CA ASP A 158 -18.00 17.01 4.19
C ASP A 158 -16.71 16.22 3.91
N ILE A 159 -16.43 15.95 2.64
CA ILE A 159 -15.26 15.22 2.19
C ILE A 159 -14.28 16.18 1.52
N ILE A 160 -13.01 16.13 1.94
CA ILE A 160 -11.92 16.92 1.38
C ILE A 160 -10.90 15.96 0.76
N PRO A 161 -10.80 15.89 -0.59
CA PRO A 161 -9.83 15.02 -1.26
C PRO A 161 -8.42 15.62 -1.25
N ASP A 162 -7.44 14.77 -1.49
CA ASP A 162 -6.07 15.13 -1.88
C ASP A 162 -5.91 15.20 -3.41
N ILE A 163 -4.68 15.42 -3.88
CA ILE A 163 -4.35 15.51 -5.31
C ILE A 163 -4.58 14.18 -6.06
N SER A 164 -4.54 13.04 -5.37
CA SER A 164 -4.78 11.71 -5.95
C SER A 164 -6.27 11.37 -6.09
N GLY A 165 -7.15 12.24 -5.56
CA GLY A 165 -8.57 12.00 -5.44
C GLY A 165 -8.96 11.12 -4.24
N ARG A 166 -8.01 10.83 -3.34
CA ARG A 166 -8.32 10.16 -2.08
C ARG A 166 -8.88 11.15 -1.08
N VAL A 167 -9.78 10.66 -0.25
CA VAL A 167 -10.29 11.42 0.89
C VAL A 167 -9.14 11.64 1.87
N LYS A 168 -8.67 12.88 1.95
CA LYS A 168 -7.65 13.30 2.91
C LYS A 168 -8.25 13.53 4.28
N ARG A 169 -9.38 14.24 4.31
CA ARG A 169 -10.10 14.59 5.55
C ARG A 169 -11.60 14.46 5.37
N VAL A 170 -12.26 14.10 6.46
CA VAL A 170 -13.72 14.15 6.59
C VAL A 170 -14.04 15.09 7.73
N VAL A 171 -14.79 16.13 7.45
CA VAL A 171 -15.30 17.08 8.46
C VAL A 171 -16.69 16.60 8.86
N VAL A 172 -16.85 16.19 10.10
CA VAL A 172 -18.14 15.75 10.65
C VAL A 172 -18.76 16.92 11.40
N ASN A 173 -19.95 17.32 11.00
CA ASN A 173 -20.70 18.44 11.58
C ASN A 173 -21.72 17.91 12.59
N GLY A 174 -21.76 18.53 13.76
CA GLY A 174 -22.68 18.31 14.86
C GLY A 174 -22.81 19.60 15.67
N GLU A 175 -22.89 19.54 16.99
CA GLU A 175 -22.77 20.73 17.85
C GLU A 175 -21.45 21.48 17.66
N SER A 176 -20.39 20.70 17.30
CA SER A 176 -19.07 21.21 16.92
C SER A 176 -18.60 20.50 15.63
N LYS A 177 -17.49 20.99 15.06
CA LYS A 177 -16.84 20.33 13.90
C LYS A 177 -15.74 19.41 14.39
N TYR A 178 -15.75 18.17 13.90
CA TYR A 178 -14.75 17.15 14.15
C TYR A 178 -14.09 16.75 12.83
N VAL A 179 -12.81 16.42 12.87
CA VAL A 179 -12.06 16.04 11.67
C VAL A 179 -11.44 14.68 11.88
N ILE A 180 -11.67 13.76 10.95
CA ILE A 180 -10.98 12.48 10.86
C ILE A 180 -10.30 12.37 9.50
N SER A 181 -9.27 11.50 9.41
CA SER A 181 -8.62 11.20 8.14
C SER A 181 -9.46 10.26 7.27
N GLY A 182 -9.20 10.26 5.96
CA GLY A 182 -9.80 9.29 5.04
C GLY A 182 -9.45 7.85 5.40
N GLU A 183 -8.25 7.61 5.94
CA GLU A 183 -7.85 6.27 6.38
C GLU A 183 -8.57 5.82 7.67
N GLU A 184 -8.91 6.73 8.58
CA GLU A 184 -9.79 6.41 9.72
C GLU A 184 -11.19 6.05 9.25
N LEU A 185 -11.75 6.83 8.29
CA LEU A 185 -13.05 6.51 7.69
C LEU A 185 -13.00 5.16 6.97
N ARG A 186 -11.96 4.92 6.17
CA ARG A 186 -11.73 3.64 5.47
C ARG A 186 -11.75 2.47 6.45
N ARG A 187 -11.02 2.54 7.55
CA ARG A 187 -11.01 1.50 8.60
C ARG A 187 -12.36 1.35 9.28
N LEU A 188 -12.99 2.46 9.63
CA LEU A 188 -14.29 2.47 10.31
C LEU A 188 -15.37 1.76 9.48
N PHE A 189 -15.41 2.00 8.17
CA PHE A 189 -16.42 1.45 7.26
C PHE A 189 -15.92 0.21 6.49
N LYS A 190 -14.70 -0.24 6.71
CA LYS A 190 -14.06 -1.38 6.01
C LYS A 190 -14.06 -1.20 4.50
N LEU A 191 -13.79 0.02 4.03
CA LEU A 191 -13.72 0.34 2.61
C LEU A 191 -12.41 -0.22 2.01
N LYS A 192 -12.44 -0.57 0.72
CA LYS A 192 -11.25 -1.09 0.03
C LYS A 192 -10.12 -0.05 -0.03
N SER A 193 -10.44 1.22 -0.25
CA SER A 193 -9.48 2.33 -0.29
C SER A 193 -10.10 3.60 0.30
N SER A 194 -9.31 4.65 0.48
CA SER A 194 -9.79 6.00 0.77
C SER A 194 -10.09 6.83 -0.50
N LYS A 195 -9.93 6.24 -1.70
CA LYS A 195 -10.24 6.90 -2.97
C LYS A 195 -11.67 6.59 -3.38
N PHE A 196 -12.60 7.51 -3.08
CA PHE A 196 -14.01 7.33 -3.39
C PHE A 196 -14.76 8.66 -3.45
N HIS A 197 -15.94 8.61 -4.07
CA HIS A 197 -16.96 9.65 -4.07
C HIS A 197 -18.21 9.17 -3.34
N VAL A 198 -18.97 10.12 -2.78
CA VAL A 198 -20.23 9.84 -2.10
C VAL A 198 -21.36 10.61 -2.82
N PHE A 199 -22.36 9.87 -3.24
CA PHE A 199 -23.59 10.40 -3.80
C PHE A 199 -24.69 10.28 -2.74
N ASP A 200 -25.22 11.41 -2.30
CA ASP A 200 -26.27 11.49 -1.27
C ASP A 200 -27.64 11.48 -1.93
N SER A 201 -28.43 10.47 -1.65
CA SER A 201 -29.83 10.34 -2.07
C SER A 201 -30.71 10.26 -0.83
N GLN A 202 -31.07 11.43 -0.29
CA GLN A 202 -31.94 11.61 0.89
C GLN A 202 -31.78 10.58 2.02
N SER A 203 -32.06 9.28 1.75
CA SER A 203 -31.99 8.18 2.74
C SER A 203 -30.79 7.25 2.59
N LEU A 204 -30.13 7.24 1.42
CA LEU A 204 -29.04 6.34 1.09
C LEU A 204 -27.79 7.13 0.67
N LEU A 205 -26.63 6.62 1.03
CA LEU A 205 -25.33 7.03 0.50
C LEU A 205 -24.84 5.96 -0.44
N PHE A 206 -24.59 6.33 -1.70
CA PHE A 206 -23.89 5.48 -2.68
C PHE A 206 -22.43 5.91 -2.65
N ILE A 207 -21.55 4.99 -2.29
CA ILE A 207 -20.12 5.25 -2.22
C ILE A 207 -19.46 4.44 -3.33
N GLU A 208 -18.89 5.15 -4.30
CA GLU A 208 -18.18 4.58 -5.44
C GLU A 208 -16.69 4.90 -5.30
N GLY A 209 -15.85 3.88 -5.32
CA GLY A 209 -14.43 4.04 -5.12
C GLY A 209 -13.56 3.25 -6.08
N SER A 210 -12.28 3.57 -6.06
CA SER A 210 -11.27 2.89 -6.87
C SER A 210 -10.04 2.54 -6.05
N GLY A 211 -9.41 1.40 -6.41
CA GLY A 211 -8.23 0.88 -5.76
C GLY A 211 -8.48 0.08 -4.49
N PHE A 212 -7.43 -0.58 -4.03
CA PHE A 212 -7.41 -1.41 -2.82
C PHE A 212 -6.10 -1.19 -2.05
N GLY A 213 -6.20 -0.68 -0.85
CA GLY A 213 -5.08 -0.35 0.02
C GLY A 213 -4.91 1.16 0.21
N HIS A 214 -3.75 1.55 0.75
CA HIS A 214 -3.43 2.95 1.08
C HIS A 214 -3.03 3.80 -0.14
N GLY A 215 -2.55 3.16 -1.22
CA GLY A 215 -2.17 3.81 -2.47
C GLY A 215 -0.83 4.56 -2.45
N VAL A 216 -0.05 4.50 -1.39
CA VAL A 216 1.29 5.10 -1.31
C VAL A 216 2.33 4.15 -1.87
N GLY A 217 3.33 4.66 -2.60
CA GLY A 217 4.39 3.88 -3.20
C GLY A 217 3.92 3.05 -4.38
N MET A 218 4.30 1.76 -4.45
CA MET A 218 4.04 0.94 -5.62
C MET A 218 2.60 0.41 -5.67
N CYS A 219 2.01 0.43 -6.87
CA CYS A 219 0.78 -0.27 -7.21
C CYS A 219 1.13 -1.68 -7.71
N GLN A 220 0.70 -2.74 -7.02
CA GLN A 220 1.03 -4.12 -7.42
C GLN A 220 0.41 -4.47 -8.76
N ASP A 221 -0.89 -4.18 -8.99
CA ASP A 221 -1.56 -4.45 -10.26
C ASP A 221 -0.92 -3.69 -11.42
N GLY A 222 -0.54 -2.40 -11.20
CA GLY A 222 0.16 -1.61 -12.20
C GLY A 222 1.58 -2.13 -12.48
N ALA A 223 2.33 -2.52 -11.46
CA ALA A 223 3.66 -3.12 -11.61
C ALA A 223 3.59 -4.46 -12.36
N TYR A 224 2.57 -5.27 -12.08
CA TYR A 224 2.32 -6.50 -12.82
C TYR A 224 2.04 -6.21 -14.31
N TYR A 225 1.12 -5.27 -14.60
CA TYR A 225 0.82 -4.86 -15.96
C TYR A 225 2.08 -4.39 -16.72
N LEU A 226 2.88 -3.53 -16.10
CA LEU A 226 4.13 -3.04 -16.70
C LEU A 226 5.11 -4.18 -17.00
N SER A 227 5.21 -5.18 -16.11
CA SER A 227 6.06 -6.35 -16.34
C SER A 227 5.58 -7.19 -17.52
N GLU A 228 4.26 -7.35 -17.70
CA GLU A 228 3.67 -8.07 -18.84
C GLU A 228 3.86 -7.32 -20.17
N THR A 229 4.05 -6.00 -20.12
CA THR A 229 4.40 -5.20 -21.33
C THR A 229 5.90 -5.20 -21.65
N GLY A 230 6.70 -5.95 -20.87
CA GLY A 230 8.15 -6.10 -21.09
C GLY A 230 9.02 -5.03 -20.42
N MET A 231 8.46 -4.28 -19.47
CA MET A 231 9.27 -3.37 -18.67
C MET A 231 10.06 -4.16 -17.62
N ASP A 232 11.37 -3.94 -17.55
CA ASP A 232 12.24 -4.60 -16.58
C ASP A 232 11.97 -4.09 -15.13
N TYR A 233 12.31 -4.93 -14.15
CA TYR A 233 12.03 -4.65 -12.73
C TYR A 233 12.70 -3.39 -12.20
N HIS A 234 13.88 -2.99 -12.68
CA HIS A 234 14.54 -1.74 -12.28
C HIS A 234 13.71 -0.51 -12.68
N ARG A 235 13.20 -0.51 -13.92
CA ARG A 235 12.37 0.58 -14.42
C ARG A 235 11.02 0.64 -13.71
N ILE A 236 10.42 -0.51 -13.42
CA ILE A 236 9.16 -0.58 -12.65
C ILE A 236 9.35 0.03 -11.26
N LEU A 237 10.40 -0.35 -10.54
CA LEU A 237 10.69 0.18 -9.22
C LEU A 237 10.96 1.70 -9.25
N LYS A 238 11.77 2.18 -10.21
CA LYS A 238 12.06 3.62 -10.39
C LYS A 238 10.84 4.42 -10.88
N HIS A 239 9.85 3.78 -11.50
CA HIS A 239 8.58 4.40 -11.84
C HIS A 239 7.78 4.76 -10.58
N TYR A 240 7.66 3.84 -9.62
CA TYR A 240 6.84 4.06 -8.42
C TYR A 240 7.57 4.74 -7.26
N TYR A 241 8.87 4.53 -7.13
CA TYR A 241 9.70 5.17 -6.10
C TYR A 241 10.61 6.19 -6.75
N GLN A 242 10.31 7.48 -6.53
CA GLN A 242 11.00 8.56 -7.24
C GLN A 242 12.43 8.78 -6.74
N GLY A 243 13.38 8.88 -7.67
CA GLY A 243 14.76 9.20 -7.36
C GLY A 243 15.55 8.11 -6.63
N VAL A 244 15.04 6.89 -6.58
CA VAL A 244 15.72 5.76 -5.94
C VAL A 244 16.76 5.11 -6.84
N ASP A 245 17.70 4.42 -6.20
CA ASP A 245 18.64 3.51 -6.84
C ASP A 245 18.51 2.10 -6.30
N ILE A 246 19.00 1.13 -7.10
CA ILE A 246 19.07 -0.28 -6.73
C ILE A 246 20.54 -0.63 -6.57
N LEU A 247 20.90 -1.08 -5.37
CA LEU A 247 22.28 -1.40 -5.02
C LEU A 247 22.36 -2.77 -4.37
N SER A 248 23.57 -3.33 -4.40
CA SER A 248 23.89 -4.50 -3.58
C SER A 248 23.96 -4.12 -2.09
N LEU A 249 23.51 -4.99 -1.23
CA LEU A 249 23.37 -4.80 0.22
C LEU A 249 24.68 -4.40 0.92
N ASP A 250 25.83 -4.84 0.40
CA ASP A 250 27.16 -4.47 0.90
C ASP A 250 27.50 -2.98 0.74
N LYS A 251 26.75 -2.26 -0.10
CA LYS A 251 26.92 -0.81 -0.33
C LYS A 251 25.97 0.06 0.51
N VAL A 252 25.08 -0.55 1.27
CA VAL A 252 24.11 0.15 2.11
C VAL A 252 24.80 0.65 3.38
N LYS A 253 24.56 1.91 3.74
CA LYS A 253 25.09 2.52 4.96
C LYS A 253 24.20 2.22 6.17
N GLY A 254 24.82 1.87 7.31
CA GLY A 254 24.15 1.80 8.61
C GLY A 254 23.27 0.58 8.87
N LEU A 255 23.50 -0.52 8.14
CA LEU A 255 22.80 -1.79 8.38
C LEU A 255 23.42 -2.63 9.52
N TRP A 256 24.65 -2.31 9.95
CA TRP A 256 25.44 -3.02 10.98
C TRP A 256 26.06 -2.05 11.98
#